data_d0d9167d123dd8282beca6b5c7eeb6f2
#
_entry.id   d0d9167d123dd8282beca6b5c7eeb6f2
#
_cell.length_a   1.000
_cell.length_b   1.000
_cell.length_c   1.000
_cell.angle_alpha   90.00
_cell.angle_beta   90.00
_cell.angle_gamma   90.00
#
_symmetry.space_group_name_H-M   'P 1'
#
loop_
_entity.id
_entity.type
_entity.pdbx_description
1 polymer ?
#
loop_
_entity_poly.entity_id
_entity_poly.type
_entity_poly.pdbx_seq_one_letter_code
_entity_poly.pdbx_strand_id
1 'polypeptide(L)'
;MKEILIVEDDKTISLGLEYYLTQEGFGVDVASTCREALARLQTQNYDILLLDCGLPDGSGFDLFQEIRKISTVPIIFLTAIDDEVSIVMGLDMGADDYITKPFKARELLSRIKNVLRRSNSKNASNVIHIKNLTIDTLQAKV
;
A
#
# COMPACT_ATOMS: atom_id res chain seq x y z
N MET A 1 0.44 -13.81 10.16
CA MET A 1 1.22 -13.41 8.97
C MET A 1 0.51 -12.26 8.28
N LYS A 2 1.22 -11.18 8.01
CA LYS A 2 0.65 -10.06 7.27
C LYS A 2 0.59 -10.39 5.77
N GLU A 3 -0.49 -9.97 5.12
CA GLU A 3 -0.76 -10.27 3.72
C GLU A 3 -0.53 -9.06 2.84
N ILE A 4 0.26 -9.23 1.79
CA ILE A 4 0.60 -8.16 0.84
C ILE A 4 0.07 -8.52 -0.54
N LEU A 5 -0.58 -7.57 -1.21
CA LEU A 5 -0.90 -7.70 -2.63
C LEU A 5 0.03 -6.78 -3.41
N ILE A 6 0.79 -7.35 -4.33
CA ILE A 6 1.65 -6.60 -5.24
C ILE A 6 0.92 -6.46 -6.57
N VAL A 7 0.69 -5.22 -7.01
CA VAL A 7 0.06 -4.95 -8.30
C VAL A 7 1.11 -4.37 -9.23
N GLU A 8 1.71 -5.23 -10.04
CA GLU A 8 2.86 -4.92 -10.88
C GLU A 8 2.88 -5.86 -12.09
N ASP A 9 2.97 -5.32 -13.30
CA ASP A 9 3.01 -6.14 -14.51
C ASP A 9 4.42 -6.57 -14.92
N ASP A 10 5.46 -5.93 -14.41
CA ASP A 10 6.84 -6.34 -14.68
C ASP A 10 7.17 -7.57 -13.84
N LYS A 11 7.32 -8.70 -14.49
CA LYS A 11 7.52 -9.98 -13.79
C LYS A 11 8.85 -10.05 -13.05
N THR A 12 9.88 -9.40 -13.56
CA THR A 12 11.17 -9.37 -12.88
C THR A 12 11.03 -8.69 -11.53
N ILE A 13 10.32 -7.57 -11.49
CA ILE A 13 10.10 -6.83 -10.25
C ILE A 13 9.20 -7.63 -9.32
N SER A 14 8.05 -8.12 -9.82
CA SER A 14 7.09 -8.79 -8.95
C SER A 14 7.62 -10.10 -8.39
N LEU A 15 8.33 -10.90 -9.20
CA LEU A 15 8.91 -12.15 -8.71
C LEU A 15 9.99 -11.89 -7.68
N GLY A 16 10.84 -10.88 -7.91
CA GLY A 16 11.89 -10.53 -6.96
C GLY A 16 11.31 -10.07 -5.63
N LEU A 17 10.29 -9.23 -5.68
CA LEU A 17 9.63 -8.75 -4.46
C LEU A 17 8.89 -9.89 -3.75
N GLU A 18 8.20 -10.73 -4.50
CA GLU A 18 7.49 -11.86 -3.91
C GLU A 18 8.46 -12.76 -3.15
N TYR A 19 9.57 -13.09 -3.76
CA TYR A 19 10.58 -13.92 -3.12
C TYR A 19 11.12 -13.26 -1.85
N TYR A 20 11.53 -11.99 -1.96
CA TYR A 20 12.14 -11.29 -0.84
C TYR A 20 11.17 -11.14 0.33
N LEU A 21 9.94 -10.71 0.06
CA LEU A 21 8.97 -10.47 1.11
C LEU A 21 8.48 -11.77 1.76
N THR A 22 8.40 -12.84 0.98
CA THR A 22 8.05 -14.15 1.52
C THR A 22 9.14 -14.60 2.51
N GLN A 23 10.42 -14.37 2.19
CA GLN A 23 11.52 -14.69 3.09
C GLN A 23 11.43 -13.89 4.39
N GLU A 24 10.84 -12.69 4.34
CA GLU A 24 10.69 -11.84 5.51
C GLU A 24 9.44 -12.17 6.33
N GLY A 25 8.70 -13.19 5.97
CA GLY A 25 7.58 -13.67 6.74
C GLY A 25 6.21 -13.16 6.32
N PHE A 26 6.11 -12.54 5.14
CA PHE A 26 4.82 -12.07 4.64
C PHE A 26 4.16 -13.11 3.74
N GLY A 27 2.81 -13.11 3.74
CA GLY A 27 2.07 -13.77 2.68
C GLY A 27 1.96 -12.82 1.51
N VAL A 28 2.22 -13.29 0.29
CA VAL A 28 2.29 -12.41 -0.88
C VAL A 28 1.48 -12.97 -2.03
N ASP A 29 0.61 -12.14 -2.59
CA ASP A 29 -0.06 -12.41 -3.85
C ASP A 29 0.36 -11.35 -4.86
N VAL A 30 0.30 -11.70 -6.15
CA VAL A 30 0.66 -10.79 -7.22
C VAL A 30 -0.49 -10.68 -8.20
N ALA A 31 -0.84 -9.44 -8.57
CA ALA A 31 -1.79 -9.15 -9.64
C ALA A 31 -1.05 -8.33 -10.70
N SER A 32 -1.22 -8.65 -11.96
CA SER A 32 -0.51 -7.97 -13.04
C SER A 32 -1.37 -6.94 -13.78
N THR A 33 -2.66 -6.83 -13.43
CA THR A 33 -3.58 -5.87 -14.06
C THR A 33 -4.48 -5.25 -13.00
N CYS A 34 -5.10 -4.13 -13.36
CA CYS A 34 -6.09 -3.49 -12.49
C CYS A 34 -7.27 -4.43 -12.22
N ARG A 35 -7.73 -5.13 -13.24
CA ARG A 35 -8.86 -6.04 -13.12
C ARG A 35 -8.56 -7.16 -12.15
N GLU A 36 -7.38 -7.75 -12.26
CA GLU A 36 -6.99 -8.85 -11.37
C GLU A 36 -6.91 -8.37 -9.92
N ALA A 37 -6.36 -7.16 -9.71
CA ALA A 37 -6.25 -6.59 -8.38
C ALA A 37 -7.61 -6.41 -7.73
N LEU A 38 -8.57 -5.85 -8.48
CA LEU A 38 -9.91 -5.65 -7.94
C LEU A 38 -10.61 -6.97 -7.64
N ALA A 39 -10.41 -7.99 -8.48
CA ALA A 39 -10.99 -9.30 -8.26
C ALA A 39 -10.46 -9.92 -6.96
N ARG A 40 -9.17 -9.81 -6.71
CA ARG A 40 -8.58 -10.34 -5.49
C ARG A 40 -9.07 -9.61 -4.24
N LEU A 41 -9.24 -8.29 -4.34
CA LEU A 41 -9.72 -7.52 -3.20
C LEU A 41 -11.18 -7.82 -2.84
N GLN A 42 -11.95 -8.32 -3.77
CA GLN A 42 -13.32 -8.71 -3.50
C GLN A 42 -13.42 -10.07 -2.76
N THR A 43 -12.37 -10.89 -2.84
CA THR A 43 -12.38 -12.22 -2.26
C THR A 43 -11.44 -12.39 -1.07
N GLN A 44 -10.49 -11.47 -0.88
CA GLN A 44 -9.49 -11.57 0.19
C GLN A 44 -9.22 -10.21 0.79
N ASN A 45 -8.79 -10.21 2.05
CA ASN A 45 -8.33 -9.00 2.73
C ASN A 45 -6.81 -8.99 2.74
N TYR A 46 -6.25 -7.80 2.52
CA TYR A 46 -4.80 -7.59 2.57
C TYR A 46 -4.48 -6.54 3.60
N ASP A 47 -3.27 -6.63 4.15
CA ASP A 47 -2.81 -5.65 5.14
C ASP A 47 -2.18 -4.43 4.47
N ILE A 48 -1.67 -4.60 3.26
CA ILE A 48 -1.06 -3.51 2.50
C ILE A 48 -1.01 -3.88 1.01
N LEU A 49 -1.11 -2.87 0.16
CA LEU A 49 -0.95 -3.01 -1.28
C LEU A 49 0.28 -2.26 -1.74
N LEU A 50 1.02 -2.86 -2.68
CA LEU A 50 2.08 -2.19 -3.43
C LEU A 50 1.55 -2.01 -4.84
N LEU A 51 1.37 -0.76 -5.27
CA LEU A 51 0.61 -0.45 -6.48
C LEU A 51 1.46 0.33 -7.48
N ASP A 52 1.74 -0.29 -8.62
CA ASP A 52 2.46 0.37 -9.71
C ASP A 52 1.57 1.44 -10.34
N CYS A 53 2.16 2.57 -10.69
CA CYS A 53 1.44 3.67 -11.30
C CYS A 53 1.04 3.40 -12.75
N GLY A 54 1.81 2.59 -13.47
CA GLY A 54 1.52 2.24 -14.87
C GLY A 54 1.21 0.76 -15.02
N LEU A 55 -0.02 0.42 -15.41
CA LEU A 55 -0.46 -0.95 -15.59
C LEU A 55 -0.99 -1.12 -17.01
N PRO A 56 -1.02 -2.36 -17.55
CA PRO A 56 -1.42 -2.56 -18.95
C PRO A 56 -2.87 -2.18 -19.24
N ASP A 57 -3.76 -2.28 -18.26
CA ASP A 57 -5.17 -1.99 -18.46
C ASP A 57 -5.65 -0.74 -17.76
N GLY A 58 -4.73 0.12 -17.28
CA GLY A 58 -5.13 1.37 -16.68
C GLY A 58 -4.06 2.00 -15.82
N SER A 59 -4.40 3.15 -15.25
CA SER A 59 -3.51 3.88 -14.35
C SER A 59 -3.65 3.37 -12.93
N GLY A 60 -2.52 3.30 -12.20
CA GLY A 60 -2.56 2.97 -10.79
C GLY A 60 -3.36 3.98 -9.98
N PHE A 61 -3.43 5.24 -10.44
CA PHE A 61 -4.22 6.25 -9.76
C PHE A 61 -5.72 5.99 -9.90
N ASP A 62 -6.16 5.59 -11.09
CA ASP A 62 -7.56 5.23 -11.30
C ASP A 62 -7.91 4.01 -10.46
N LEU A 63 -7.03 3.02 -10.41
CA LEU A 63 -7.22 1.84 -9.58
C LEU A 63 -7.29 2.22 -8.11
N PHE A 64 -6.45 3.13 -7.66
CA PHE A 64 -6.47 3.61 -6.28
C PHE A 64 -7.86 4.14 -5.91
N GLN A 65 -8.45 4.95 -6.78
CA GLN A 65 -9.77 5.50 -6.54
C GLN A 65 -10.84 4.41 -6.45
N GLU A 66 -10.75 3.39 -7.33
CA GLU A 66 -11.69 2.27 -7.27
C GLU A 66 -11.52 1.47 -5.99
N ILE A 67 -10.28 1.25 -5.56
CA ILE A 67 -10.02 0.52 -4.32
C ILE A 67 -10.60 1.27 -3.13
N ARG A 68 -10.46 2.59 -3.10
CA ARG A 68 -10.95 3.40 -1.97
C ARG A 68 -12.45 3.37 -1.84
N LYS A 69 -13.19 2.99 -2.88
CA LYS A 69 -14.64 2.82 -2.78
C LYS A 69 -15.02 1.57 -1.98
N ILE A 70 -14.11 0.60 -1.89
CA ILE A 70 -14.42 -0.69 -1.26
C ILE A 70 -13.49 -1.04 -0.08
N SER A 71 -12.42 -0.28 0.15
CA SER A 71 -11.44 -0.65 1.17
C SER A 71 -10.62 0.55 1.61
N THR A 72 -10.20 0.53 2.88
CA THR A 72 -9.26 1.52 3.42
C THR A 72 -7.85 0.94 3.57
N VAL A 73 -7.57 -0.14 2.87
CA VAL A 73 -6.27 -0.81 2.96
C VAL A 73 -5.13 0.16 2.66
N PRO A 74 -4.04 0.14 3.43
CA PRO A 74 -2.89 0.99 3.16
C PRO A 74 -2.27 0.70 1.80
N ILE A 75 -1.83 1.74 1.10
CA ILE A 75 -1.28 1.62 -0.26
C ILE A 75 0.03 2.38 -0.36
N ILE A 76 1.06 1.71 -0.90
CA ILE A 76 2.32 2.33 -1.27
C ILE A 76 2.41 2.32 -2.80
N PHE A 77 2.62 3.48 -3.42
CA PHE A 77 2.81 3.56 -4.86
C PHE A 77 4.25 3.22 -5.24
N LEU A 78 4.39 2.46 -6.33
CA LEU A 78 5.67 2.21 -6.99
C LEU A 78 5.70 3.09 -8.24
N THR A 79 6.66 4.00 -8.34
CA THR A 79 6.61 5.02 -9.40
C THR A 79 7.98 5.20 -10.06
N ALA A 80 7.99 5.67 -11.31
CA ALA A 80 9.24 5.97 -12.01
C ALA A 80 9.95 7.15 -11.33
N ILE A 81 11.28 7.12 -11.34
CA ILE A 81 12.09 8.10 -10.60
C ILE A 81 11.86 9.53 -11.08
N ASP A 82 11.51 9.72 -12.35
CA ASP A 82 11.31 11.04 -12.92
C ASP A 82 9.83 11.45 -13.00
N ASP A 83 8.93 10.69 -12.37
CA ASP A 83 7.50 10.95 -12.45
C ASP A 83 7.04 11.75 -11.22
N GLU A 84 7.54 12.99 -11.12
CA GLU A 84 7.24 13.86 -9.99
C GLU A 84 5.75 14.20 -9.89
N VAL A 85 5.10 14.39 -11.03
CA VAL A 85 3.67 14.72 -11.05
C VAL A 85 2.85 13.58 -10.46
N SER A 86 3.19 12.35 -10.82
CA SER A 86 2.51 11.17 -10.28
C SER A 86 2.71 11.03 -8.78
N ILE A 87 3.92 11.34 -8.29
CA ILE A 87 4.20 11.30 -6.85
C ILE A 87 3.30 12.28 -6.10
N VAL A 88 3.24 13.52 -6.59
CA VAL A 88 2.41 14.55 -5.95
C VAL A 88 0.94 14.14 -5.97
N MET A 89 0.45 13.65 -7.11
CA MET A 89 -0.94 13.20 -7.22
C MET A 89 -1.25 12.07 -6.25
N GLY A 90 -0.35 11.09 -6.14
CA GLY A 90 -0.57 9.97 -5.25
C GLY A 90 -0.68 10.41 -3.78
N LEU A 91 0.19 11.31 -3.35
CA LEU A 91 0.15 11.80 -1.99
C LEU A 91 -1.10 12.64 -1.73
N ASP A 92 -1.50 13.48 -2.69
CA ASP A 92 -2.71 14.29 -2.58
C ASP A 92 -3.97 13.42 -2.52
N MET A 93 -3.94 12.27 -3.17
CA MET A 93 -5.07 11.34 -3.16
C MET A 93 -5.18 10.54 -1.87
N GLY A 94 -4.17 10.62 -1.01
CA GLY A 94 -4.21 9.95 0.28
C GLY A 94 -3.45 8.62 0.34
N ALA A 95 -2.49 8.40 -0.57
CA ALA A 95 -1.63 7.24 -0.48
C ALA A 95 -0.79 7.31 0.80
N ASP A 96 -0.48 6.15 1.36
CA ASP A 96 0.27 6.09 2.62
C ASP A 96 1.75 6.38 2.43
N ASP A 97 2.29 6.04 1.26
CA ASP A 97 3.69 6.29 0.95
C ASP A 97 3.91 6.06 -0.54
N TYR A 98 5.12 6.31 -1.00
CA TYR A 98 5.54 5.98 -2.37
C TYR A 98 7.01 5.59 -2.33
N ILE A 99 7.45 4.87 -3.38
CA ILE A 99 8.86 4.58 -3.57
C ILE A 99 9.17 4.67 -5.06
N THR A 100 10.31 5.27 -5.41
CA THR A 100 10.67 5.48 -6.81
C THR A 100 11.52 4.32 -7.34
N LYS A 101 11.27 3.94 -8.59
CA LYS A 101 12.06 2.93 -9.28
C LYS A 101 13.31 3.58 -9.90
N PRO A 102 14.47 2.94 -9.87
CA PRO A 102 14.75 1.66 -9.23
C PRO A 102 14.88 1.81 -7.71
N PHE A 103 14.41 0.82 -6.97
CA PHE A 103 14.52 0.85 -5.50
C PHE A 103 15.20 -0.43 -5.02
N LYS A 104 15.69 -0.37 -3.78
CA LYS A 104 16.22 -1.56 -3.12
C LYS A 104 15.10 -2.23 -2.33
N ALA A 105 15.08 -3.57 -2.37
CA ALA A 105 14.04 -4.32 -1.67
C ALA A 105 14.04 -3.99 -0.17
N ARG A 106 15.21 -3.77 0.41
CA ARG A 106 15.32 -3.41 1.83
C ARG A 106 14.66 -2.06 2.13
N GLU A 107 14.80 -1.09 1.23
CA GLU A 107 14.15 0.21 1.39
C GLU A 107 12.63 0.05 1.37
N LEU A 108 12.13 -0.73 0.43
CA LEU A 108 10.69 -1.00 0.35
C LEU A 108 10.20 -1.69 1.61
N LEU A 109 10.96 -2.66 2.12
CA LEU A 109 10.60 -3.35 3.35
C LEU A 109 10.46 -2.38 4.53
N SER A 110 11.38 -1.42 4.65
CA SER A 110 11.31 -0.41 5.70
C SER A 110 10.03 0.41 5.59
N ARG A 111 9.66 0.81 4.38
CA ARG A 111 8.43 1.59 4.16
C ARG A 111 7.19 0.76 4.47
N ILE A 112 7.19 -0.51 4.09
CA ILE A 112 6.08 -1.41 4.42
C ILE A 112 5.90 -1.50 5.94
N LYS A 113 6.98 -1.72 6.66
CA LYS A 113 6.92 -1.84 8.12
C LYS A 113 6.43 -0.54 8.77
N ASN A 114 6.87 0.60 8.27
CA ASN A 114 6.43 1.91 8.77
C ASN A 114 4.93 2.11 8.56
N VAL A 115 4.44 1.78 7.37
CA VAL A 115 3.01 1.93 7.05
C VAL A 115 2.18 0.98 7.91
N LEU A 116 2.59 -0.26 8.05
CA LEU A 116 1.87 -1.24 8.86
C LEU A 116 1.82 -0.82 10.33
N ARG A 117 2.90 -0.26 10.85
CA ARG A 117 2.94 0.20 12.24
C ARG A 117 1.99 1.37 12.46
N ARG A 118 1.95 2.34 11.53
CA ARG A 118 1.03 3.49 11.63
C ARG A 118 -0.42 3.04 11.56
N SER A 119 -0.72 2.08 10.69
CA SER A 119 -2.08 1.54 10.57
C SER A 119 -2.53 0.89 11.86
N ASN A 120 -1.67 0.08 12.49
CA ASN A 120 -1.98 -0.56 13.75
C ASN A 120 -2.19 0.46 14.87
N SER A 121 -1.37 1.51 14.91
CA SER A 121 -1.53 2.57 15.91
C SER A 121 -2.86 3.29 15.76
N LYS A 122 -3.28 3.57 14.54
CA LYS A 122 -4.58 4.19 14.28
C LYS A 122 -5.72 3.31 14.77
N ASN A 123 -5.64 2.01 14.49
CA ASN A 123 -6.66 1.07 14.93
C ASN A 123 -6.72 0.99 16.45
N ALA A 124 -5.58 0.99 17.11
CA ALA A 124 -5.53 0.97 18.56
C ALA A 124 -6.16 2.23 19.16
N SER A 125 -5.90 3.39 18.55
CA SER A 125 -6.48 4.66 18.99
C SER A 125 -7.99 4.65 18.87
N ASN A 126 -8.52 4.08 17.81
CA ASN A 126 -9.97 4.01 17.59
C ASN A 126 -10.67 3.15 18.63
N VAL A 127 -10.01 2.17 19.12
CA VAL A 127 -10.55 1.30 20.15
C VAL A 127 -10.69 2.06 21.48
N ILE A 128 -9.78 2.90 21.77
CA ILE A 128 -9.78 3.70 22.99
C ILE A 128 -10.77 4.83 22.91
N HIS A 129 -11.06 5.43 22.40
CA HIS A 129 -11.88 6.81 22.40
C HIS A 129 -12.48 7.34 21.96
N ILE A 130 -12.35 7.06 22.06
CA ILE A 130 -12.95 7.85 21.78
C ILE A 130 -12.84 8.70 21.75
N LYS A 131 -12.33 8.58 22.17
CA LYS A 131 -12.18 9.47 22.18
C LYS A 131 -11.55 10.21 21.89
N ASN A 132 -11.07 9.91 22.31
CA ASN A 132 -10.66 10.85 21.94
C ASN A 132 -10.10 11.34 21.66
N LEU A 133 -9.87 10.93 21.96
CA LEU A 133 -9.57 11.57 21.55
C LEU A 133 -9.08 12.06 21.42
N THR A 134 -8.88 11.80 21.80
CA THR A 134 -8.57 12.45 21.50
C THR A 134 -8.00 12.84 21.53
N ILE A 135 -7.71 12.47 21.95
CA ILE A 135 -7.39 13.01 21.73
C ILE A 135 -6.91 13.38 21.66
N ASP A 136 -6.53 12.83 22.12
CA ASP A 136 -6.37 13.35 21.83
C ASP A 136 -6.05 13.70 21.88
N THR A 137 -5.82 13.32 22.35
CA THR A 137 -5.82 13.83 22.20
C THR A 137 -5.47 14.17 22.35
N LEU A 138 -5.10 13.53 22.85
CA LEU A 138 -5.11 14.00 22.76
C LEU A 138 -4.69 14.36 22.88
N GLN A 139 -4.30 14.06 23.42
CA GLN A 139 -4.27 14.53 23.30
C GLN A 139 -4.12 14.69 23.29
N ALA A 140 -3.90 13.93 24.08
CA ALA A 140 -4.11 14.19 23.89
C ALA A 140 -3.88 14.28 23.99
N LYS A 141 -3.55 13.90 24.29
CA LYS A 141 -3.72 14.10 24.10
C LYS A 141 -3.81 14.25 23.99
N VAL A 142 -3.47 13.56 24.62
CA VAL A 142 -3.95 13.86 24.31
C VAL A 142 -4.00 14.03 24.11
#